data_e381f98867e08f1a43388f72c4371bb4
#
_entry.id   e381f98867e08f1a43388f72c4371bb4
#
_cell.length_a   1.000
_cell.length_b   1.000
_cell.length_c   1.000
_cell.angle_alpha   90.00
_cell.angle_beta   90.00
_cell.angle_gamma   90.00
#
_symmetry.space_group_name_H-M   'P 1'
#
loop_
_entity.id
_entity.type
_entity.pdbx_description
1 polymer ?
#
loop_
_entity_poly.entity_id
_entity_poly.type
_entity_poly.pdbx_seq_one_letter_code
_entity_poly.pdbx_strand_id
1 'polypeptide(L)'
;MAQLLLGDSCTVTIAHSRTKDLAAVCRRADILVAAVGRPEMITGEMVKPGATVIDVGINRIERDGKQVLVGDVDFASTAAVAGAITPVPGGVGPMTIACLLANTVTACARANGLAEPEGLTA
;
A
#
# COMPACT_ATOMS: atom_id res chain seq x y z
N MET A 1 2.99 -8.64 -2.97
CA MET A 1 2.33 -7.61 -3.80
C MET A 1 2.71 -7.71 -5.27
N ALA A 2 3.98 -7.47 -5.66
CA ALA A 2 4.37 -7.48 -7.09
C ALA A 2 3.97 -8.76 -7.84
N GLN A 3 4.22 -9.94 -7.27
CA GLN A 3 3.85 -11.22 -7.88
C GLN A 3 2.33 -11.39 -8.02
N LEU A 4 1.55 -10.91 -7.07
CA LEU A 4 0.08 -10.95 -7.15
C LEU A 4 -0.42 -10.08 -8.30
N LEU A 5 0.07 -8.85 -8.40
CA LEU A 5 -0.30 -7.95 -9.48
C LEU A 5 0.12 -8.47 -10.87
N LEU A 6 1.27 -9.15 -10.96
CA LEU A 6 1.66 -9.83 -12.20
C LEU A 6 0.69 -10.95 -12.56
N GLY A 7 0.20 -11.73 -11.57
CA GLY A 7 -0.82 -12.74 -11.77
C GLY A 7 -2.13 -12.17 -12.31
N ASP A 8 -2.46 -10.94 -11.94
CA ASP A 8 -3.63 -10.19 -12.42
C ASP A 8 -3.34 -9.40 -13.72
N SER A 9 -2.31 -9.79 -14.47
CA SER A 9 -1.94 -9.18 -15.76
C SER A 9 -1.55 -7.70 -15.68
N CYS A 10 -1.12 -7.21 -14.51
CA CYS A 10 -0.62 -5.85 -14.37
C CYS A 10 0.83 -5.73 -14.87
N THR A 11 1.18 -4.58 -15.44
CA THR A 11 2.59 -4.21 -15.67
C THR A 11 3.17 -3.66 -14.37
N VAL A 12 4.12 -4.37 -13.76
CA VAL A 12 4.67 -4.01 -12.46
C VAL A 12 6.07 -3.43 -12.59
N THR A 13 6.28 -2.27 -11.97
CA THR A 13 7.60 -1.65 -11.81
C THR A 13 7.98 -1.65 -10.33
N ILE A 14 9.13 -2.21 -9.98
CA ILE A 14 9.69 -2.16 -8.64
C ILE A 14 10.72 -1.05 -8.58
N ALA A 15 10.51 -0.09 -7.67
CA ALA A 15 11.40 1.02 -7.41
C ALA A 15 11.98 0.94 -5.99
N HIS A 16 13.15 1.51 -5.79
CA HIS A 16 13.87 1.50 -4.52
C HIS A 16 14.76 2.75 -4.38
N SER A 17 15.47 2.89 -3.28
CA SER A 17 16.31 4.06 -2.95
C SER A 17 17.41 4.39 -3.98
N ARG A 18 17.78 3.44 -4.85
CA ARG A 18 18.76 3.64 -5.93
C ARG A 18 18.12 3.87 -7.29
N THR A 19 16.79 3.92 -7.37
CA THR A 19 16.08 4.22 -8.60
C THR A 19 16.36 5.66 -9.01
N LYS A 20 16.86 5.84 -10.23
CA LYS A 20 17.08 7.18 -10.80
C LYS A 20 15.72 7.80 -11.12
N ASP A 21 15.56 9.07 -10.80
CA ASP A 21 14.34 9.84 -11.01
C ASP A 21 13.07 9.09 -10.52
N LEU A 22 13.07 8.80 -9.23
CA LEU A 22 11.95 8.10 -8.59
C LEU A 22 10.61 8.78 -8.85
N ALA A 23 10.59 10.11 -8.87
CA ALA A 23 9.37 10.87 -9.13
C ALA A 23 8.80 10.60 -10.51
N ALA A 24 9.62 10.54 -11.55
CA ALA A 24 9.16 10.22 -12.91
C ALA A 24 8.64 8.78 -13.00
N VAL A 25 9.25 7.83 -12.28
CA VAL A 25 8.77 6.45 -12.22
C VAL A 25 7.40 6.40 -11.53
N CYS A 26 7.24 7.05 -10.38
CA CYS A 26 5.98 7.08 -9.64
C CYS A 26 4.84 7.72 -10.45
N ARG A 27 5.10 8.83 -11.17
CA ARG A 27 4.10 9.50 -12.01
C ARG A 27 3.54 8.67 -13.15
N ARG A 28 4.13 7.53 -13.47
CA ARG A 28 3.61 6.62 -14.52
C ARG A 28 2.64 5.58 -13.98
N ALA A 29 2.56 5.41 -12.67
CA ALA A 29 1.77 4.37 -12.05
C ALA A 29 0.29 4.75 -11.98
N ASP A 30 -0.59 3.85 -12.41
CA ASP A 30 -2.03 3.93 -12.17
C ASP A 30 -2.37 3.49 -10.74
N ILE A 31 -1.58 2.54 -10.22
CA ILE A 31 -1.62 2.11 -8.82
C ILE A 31 -0.22 2.30 -8.24
N LEU A 32 -0.09 3.16 -7.24
CA LEU A 32 1.17 3.43 -6.53
C LEU A 32 1.10 2.81 -5.14
N VAL A 33 2.00 1.87 -4.85
CA VAL A 33 2.14 1.26 -3.52
C VAL A 33 3.39 1.83 -2.85
N ALA A 34 3.22 2.58 -1.77
CA ALA A 34 4.30 3.15 -0.98
C ALA A 34 4.58 2.27 0.25
N ALA A 35 5.79 1.72 0.32
CA ALA A 35 6.26 0.85 1.41
C ALA A 35 7.77 1.08 1.61
N VAL A 36 8.15 2.33 1.88
CA VAL A 36 9.56 2.78 1.92
C VAL A 36 10.09 2.99 3.34
N GLY A 37 9.20 3.05 4.34
CA GLY A 37 9.54 3.28 5.76
C GLY A 37 10.12 4.66 6.02
N ARG A 38 9.71 5.66 5.25
CA ARG A 38 10.13 7.05 5.39
C ARG A 38 8.90 7.95 5.45
N PRO A 39 8.70 8.69 6.56
CA PRO A 39 7.51 9.49 6.73
C PRO A 39 7.34 10.55 5.62
N GLU A 40 6.16 10.59 5.04
CA GLU A 40 5.71 11.62 4.08
C GLU A 40 6.68 11.85 2.89
N MET A 41 7.45 10.81 2.51
CA MET A 41 8.44 10.89 1.42
C MET A 41 7.79 11.05 0.04
N ILE A 42 6.65 10.41 -0.19
CA ILE A 42 5.92 10.49 -1.45
C ILE A 42 4.94 11.65 -1.39
N THR A 43 5.13 12.63 -2.26
CA THR A 43 4.28 13.84 -2.33
C THR A 43 3.35 13.78 -3.53
N GLY A 44 2.32 14.63 -3.55
CA GLY A 44 1.38 14.76 -4.66
C GLY A 44 2.04 15.02 -6.02
N GLU A 45 3.18 15.72 -6.04
CA GLU A 45 3.96 15.95 -7.27
C GLU A 45 4.54 14.67 -7.89
N MET A 46 4.67 13.62 -7.08
CA MET A 46 5.17 12.31 -7.52
C MET A 46 4.05 11.37 -7.97
N VAL A 47 2.79 11.78 -7.87
CA VAL A 47 1.63 10.94 -8.15
C VAL A 47 0.99 11.34 -9.47
N LYS A 48 0.61 10.34 -10.27
CA LYS A 48 -0.18 10.55 -11.49
C LYS A 48 -1.58 11.04 -11.11
N PRO A 49 -2.11 12.10 -11.73
CA PRO A 49 -3.49 12.52 -11.49
C PRO A 49 -4.49 11.37 -11.70
N GLY A 50 -5.36 11.16 -10.71
CA GLY A 50 -6.36 10.11 -10.73
C GLY A 50 -5.86 8.72 -10.33
N ALA A 51 -4.57 8.54 -9.99
CA ALA A 51 -4.03 7.26 -9.55
C ALA A 51 -4.63 6.79 -8.23
N THR A 52 -4.61 5.47 -8.02
CA THR A 52 -4.89 4.85 -6.72
C THR A 52 -3.59 4.74 -5.94
N VAL A 53 -3.56 5.28 -4.71
CA VAL A 53 -2.37 5.29 -3.84
C VAL A 53 -2.62 4.41 -2.62
N ILE A 54 -1.78 3.40 -2.44
CA ILE A 54 -1.81 2.48 -1.30
C ILE A 54 -0.59 2.79 -0.41
N ASP A 55 -0.83 3.44 0.71
CA ASP A 55 0.21 3.75 1.70
C ASP A 55 0.29 2.64 2.74
N VAL A 56 1.37 1.88 2.71
CA VAL A 56 1.67 0.78 3.66
C VAL A 56 2.51 1.28 4.84
N GLY A 57 3.04 2.50 4.74
CA GLY A 57 3.89 3.10 5.76
C GLY A 57 3.16 3.31 7.09
N ILE A 58 3.87 3.04 8.19
CA ILE A 58 3.44 3.42 9.54
C ILE A 58 4.65 3.98 10.26
N ASN A 59 4.71 5.29 10.35
CA ASN A 59 5.81 6.01 10.97
C ASN A 59 5.30 6.81 12.16
N ARG A 60 6.08 6.84 13.25
CA ARG A 60 5.83 7.73 14.38
C ARG A 60 6.72 8.95 14.25
N ILE A 61 6.09 10.11 14.21
CA ILE A 61 6.81 11.39 14.19
C ILE A 61 6.32 12.26 15.34
N GLU A 62 7.13 13.20 15.76
CA GLU A 62 6.72 14.25 16.71
C GLU A 62 6.26 15.47 15.91
N ARG A 63 5.04 15.93 16.18
CA ARG A 63 4.47 17.16 15.62
C ARG A 63 3.79 17.95 16.73
N ASP A 64 4.23 19.17 16.96
CA ASP A 64 3.73 20.05 18.02
C ASP A 64 3.80 19.42 19.42
N GLY A 65 4.90 18.70 19.74
CA GLY A 65 5.11 18.02 21.02
C GLY A 65 4.25 16.78 21.24
N LYS A 66 3.56 16.30 20.21
CA LYS A 66 2.73 15.07 20.25
C LYS A 66 3.24 14.02 19.27
N GLN A 67 3.17 12.76 19.72
CA GLN A 67 3.44 11.64 18.83
C GLN A 67 2.25 11.40 17.90
N VAL A 68 2.47 11.49 16.60
CA VAL A 68 1.46 11.23 15.57
C VAL A 68 1.91 10.09 14.66
N LEU A 69 0.95 9.33 14.15
CA LEU A 69 1.18 8.30 13.13
C LEU A 69 0.96 8.91 11.75
N VAL A 70 1.94 8.73 10.88
CA VAL A 70 1.87 9.13 9.47
C VAL A 70 2.31 7.99 8.57
N GLY A 71 1.90 8.02 7.33
CA GLY A 71 2.35 7.08 6.31
C GLY A 71 3.67 7.47 5.66
N ASP A 72 4.00 6.76 4.60
CA ASP A 72 5.12 7.08 3.71
C ASP A 72 4.72 8.14 2.66
N VAL A 73 3.42 8.42 2.56
CA VAL A 73 2.85 9.40 1.63
C VAL A 73 2.41 10.65 2.40
N ASP A 74 2.75 11.83 1.88
CA ASP A 74 2.13 13.08 2.31
C ASP A 74 0.67 13.08 1.86
N PHE A 75 -0.20 12.73 2.82
CA PHE A 75 -1.63 12.53 2.56
C PHE A 75 -2.29 13.80 2.01
N ALA A 76 -1.97 14.96 2.56
CA ALA A 76 -2.65 16.21 2.20
C ALA A 76 -2.39 16.60 0.75
N SER A 77 -1.14 16.60 0.30
CA SER A 77 -0.79 16.94 -1.09
C SER A 77 -1.24 15.85 -2.07
N THR A 78 -1.19 14.60 -1.67
CA THR A 78 -1.54 13.47 -2.54
C THR A 78 -3.05 13.32 -2.72
N ALA A 79 -3.85 13.54 -1.68
CA ALA A 79 -5.32 13.47 -1.76
C ALA A 79 -5.91 14.52 -2.74
N ALA A 80 -5.20 15.61 -2.98
CA ALA A 80 -5.61 16.61 -3.97
C ALA A 80 -5.45 16.15 -5.42
N VAL A 81 -4.65 15.10 -5.67
CA VAL A 81 -4.25 14.63 -7.01
C VAL A 81 -4.74 13.22 -7.30
N ALA A 82 -4.70 12.35 -6.31
CA ALA A 82 -5.08 10.94 -6.42
C ALA A 82 -6.58 10.76 -6.63
N GLY A 83 -6.97 9.72 -7.37
CA GLY A 83 -8.36 9.28 -7.48
C GLY A 83 -8.84 8.55 -6.22
N ALA A 84 -7.92 7.84 -5.57
CA ALA A 84 -8.15 7.17 -4.29
C ALA A 84 -6.84 7.09 -3.50
N ILE A 85 -6.90 7.18 -2.17
CA ILE A 85 -5.73 7.06 -1.30
C ILE A 85 -6.14 6.41 0.03
N THR A 86 -5.33 5.48 0.51
CA THR A 86 -5.54 4.89 1.83
C THR A 86 -5.05 5.84 2.93
N PRO A 87 -5.83 6.07 4.01
CA PRO A 87 -5.37 6.86 5.15
C PRO A 87 -4.37 6.09 6.02
N VAL A 88 -3.56 6.82 6.78
CA VAL A 88 -2.73 6.27 7.85
C VAL A 88 -2.98 7.11 9.13
N PRO A 89 -3.43 6.51 10.23
CA PRO A 89 -3.85 5.12 10.41
C PRO A 89 -5.22 4.80 9.78
N GLY A 90 -5.60 3.51 9.77
CA GLY A 90 -6.95 3.06 9.39
C GLY A 90 -7.12 2.58 7.95
N GLY A 91 -6.06 2.62 7.13
CA GLY A 91 -6.05 2.10 5.76
C GLY A 91 -5.65 0.63 5.69
N VAL A 92 -4.40 0.37 5.33
CA VAL A 92 -3.86 -0.99 5.08
C VAL A 92 -3.83 -1.87 6.33
N GLY A 93 -3.58 -1.28 7.51
CA GLY A 93 -3.44 -2.03 8.76
C GLY A 93 -4.60 -2.98 9.08
N PRO A 94 -5.86 -2.52 9.11
CA PRO A 94 -7.04 -3.38 9.32
C PRO A 94 -7.16 -4.51 8.29
N MET A 95 -6.82 -4.25 7.03
CA MET A 95 -6.83 -5.26 5.96
C MET A 95 -5.76 -6.33 6.17
N THR A 96 -4.61 -5.98 6.72
CA THR A 96 -3.57 -6.94 7.07
C THR A 96 -4.09 -7.98 8.05
N ILE A 97 -4.82 -7.54 9.08
CA ILE A 97 -5.42 -8.43 10.08
C ILE A 97 -6.48 -9.32 9.44
N ALA A 98 -7.39 -8.75 8.64
CA ALA A 98 -8.44 -9.50 7.96
C ALA A 98 -7.86 -10.58 7.03
N CYS A 99 -6.87 -10.22 6.21
CA CYS A 99 -6.20 -11.16 5.31
C CYS A 99 -5.43 -12.25 6.08
N LEU A 100 -4.80 -11.91 7.21
CA LEU A 100 -4.12 -12.90 8.05
C LEU A 100 -5.10 -13.95 8.55
N LEU A 101 -6.27 -13.54 9.05
CA LEU A 101 -7.30 -14.46 9.52
C LEU A 101 -7.82 -15.33 8.38
N ALA A 102 -8.15 -14.76 7.24
CA ALA A 102 -8.59 -15.49 6.06
C ALA A 102 -7.56 -16.53 5.60
N ASN A 103 -6.31 -16.11 5.47
CA ASN A 103 -5.22 -17.01 5.10
C ASN A 103 -4.98 -18.13 6.12
N THR A 104 -5.18 -17.87 7.41
CA THR A 104 -5.03 -18.88 8.48
C THR A 104 -6.11 -19.95 8.34
N VAL A 105 -7.37 -19.55 8.09
CA VAL A 105 -8.48 -20.50 7.89
C VAL A 105 -8.25 -21.34 6.63
N THR A 106 -7.85 -20.71 5.52
CA THR A 106 -7.52 -21.41 4.27
C THR A 106 -6.38 -22.39 4.46
N ALA A 107 -5.31 -21.99 5.14
CA ALA A 107 -4.17 -22.89 5.43
C ALA A 107 -4.59 -24.07 6.30
N CYS A 108 -5.44 -23.86 7.30
CA CYS A 108 -5.99 -24.92 8.13
C CYS A 108 -6.84 -25.91 7.31
N ALA A 109 -7.71 -25.43 6.44
CA ALA A 109 -8.52 -26.26 5.56
C ALA A 109 -7.62 -27.14 4.66
N ARG A 110 -6.63 -26.57 4.01
CA ARG A 110 -5.64 -27.28 3.17
C ARG A 110 -4.88 -28.36 3.95
N ALA A 111 -4.40 -28.03 5.15
CA ALA A 111 -3.64 -28.95 5.98
C ALA A 111 -4.46 -30.17 6.45
N ASN A 112 -5.79 -30.03 6.54
CA ASN A 112 -6.69 -31.08 6.98
C ASN A 112 -7.49 -31.74 5.84
N GLY A 113 -7.19 -31.43 4.57
CA GLY A 113 -7.89 -31.97 3.41
C GLY A 113 -9.37 -31.56 3.32
N LEU A 114 -9.72 -30.43 3.91
CA LEU A 114 -11.07 -29.84 3.86
C LEU A 114 -11.21 -28.92 2.65
N ALA A 115 -12.47 -28.70 2.24
CA ALA A 115 -12.76 -27.67 1.23
C ALA A 115 -12.34 -26.29 1.72
N GLU A 116 -11.75 -25.49 0.84
CA GLU A 116 -11.39 -24.12 1.16
C GLU A 116 -12.67 -23.27 1.31
N PRO A 117 -12.69 -22.34 2.26
CA PRO A 117 -13.84 -21.45 2.42
C PRO A 117 -14.00 -20.55 1.19
N GLU A 118 -15.21 -20.52 0.63
CA GLU A 118 -15.53 -19.62 -0.49
C GLU A 118 -15.53 -18.16 -0.03
N GLY A 119 -14.98 -17.27 -0.88
CA GLY A 119 -15.00 -15.82 -0.66
C GLY A 119 -14.04 -15.30 0.39
N LEU A 120 -13.16 -16.11 0.98
CA LEU A 120 -12.13 -15.66 1.92
C LEU A 120 -10.77 -15.39 1.26
N THR A 121 -10.53 -15.92 0.07
CA THR A 121 -9.32 -15.68 -0.73
C THR A 121 -9.70 -15.04 -2.06
N ALA A 122 -8.91 -14.05 -2.48
CA ALA A 122 -9.01 -13.47 -3.82
C ALA A 122 -8.35 -14.41 -4.83
#